data_d857c4b48cefd91c197799599f8f0956
#
_entry.id   d857c4b48cefd91c197799599f8f0956
#
_cell.length_a   1.000
_cell.length_b   1.000
_cell.length_c   1.000
_cell.angle_alpha   90.00
_cell.angle_beta   90.00
_cell.angle_gamma   90.00
#
_symmetry.space_group_name_H-M   'P 1'
#
loop_
_entity.id
_entity.type
_entity.pdbx_description
1 polymer ?
#
loop_
_entity_poly.entity_id
_entity_poly.type
_entity_poly.pdbx_seq_one_letter_code
_entity_poly.pdbx_strand_id
1 'polypeptide(L)' 'MLTIETLQENGHDILFLKGEVDASNSVILDEAITKLVTDGSSSILVDGTGLEYISSAGLG' A
#
# COMPACT_ATOMS: atom_id res chain seq x y z
N MET A 1 5.55 -3.70 12.12
CA MET A 1 6.28 -2.94 11.09
C MET A 1 5.67 -3.24 9.72
N LEU A 2 5.48 -2.22 8.91
CA LEU A 2 4.90 -2.38 7.57
C LEU A 2 6.00 -2.30 6.51
N THR A 3 6.00 -3.25 5.60
CA THR A 3 6.87 -3.23 4.43
C THR A 3 6.00 -3.12 3.18
N ILE A 4 6.37 -2.21 2.29
CA ILE A 4 5.66 -2.00 1.03
C ILE A 4 6.63 -2.24 -0.12
N GLU A 5 6.25 -3.13 -1.03
CA GLU A 5 6.99 -3.36 -2.25
C GLU A 5 6.09 -2.99 -3.42
N THR A 6 6.69 -2.46 -4.47
CA THR A 6 5.94 -2.09 -5.66
C THR A 6 6.45 -2.85 -6.88
N LEU A 7 5.50 -3.23 -7.74
CA LEU A 7 5.81 -3.88 -9.01
C LEU A 7 4.94 -3.24 -10.09
N GLN A 8 5.53 -2.95 -11.24
CA GLN A 8 4.77 -2.47 -12.39
C GLN A 8 4.65 -3.60 -13.40
N GLU A 9 3.42 -3.90 -13.80
CA GLU A 9 3.15 -5.00 -14.71
C GLU A 9 1.96 -4.65 -15.61
N ASN A 10 2.14 -4.74 -16.91
CA ASN A 10 1.09 -4.50 -17.90
C ASN A 10 0.36 -3.16 -17.72
N GLY A 11 1.09 -2.12 -17.32
CA GLY A 11 0.50 -0.80 -17.09
C GLY A 11 -0.21 -0.65 -15.75
N HIS A 12 -0.10 -1.66 -14.89
CA HIS A 12 -0.65 -1.62 -13.54
C HIS A 12 0.46 -1.50 -12.51
N ASP A 13 0.23 -0.72 -11.48
CA ASP A 13 1.12 -0.66 -10.32
C ASP A 13 0.54 -1.53 -9.21
N ILE A 14 1.33 -2.47 -8.72
CA ILE A 14 0.91 -3.39 -7.67
C ILE A 14 1.69 -3.08 -6.41
N LEU A 15 0.98 -2.86 -5.31
CA LEU A 15 1.57 -2.64 -4.00
C LEU A 15 1.42 -3.92 -3.18
N PHE A 16 2.53 -4.51 -2.81
CA PHE A 16 2.54 -5.67 -1.93
C PHE A 16 2.80 -5.22 -0.51
N LEU A 17 1.86 -5.48 0.38
CA LEU A 17 1.95 -5.09 1.77
C LEU A 17 2.30 -6.29 2.62
N LYS A 18 3.27 -6.11 3.52
CA LYS A 18 3.71 -7.15 4.45
C LYS A 18 3.80 -6.60 5.85
N GLY A 19 3.40 -7.39 6.83
CA GLY A 19 3.49 -7.05 8.24
C GLY A 19 2.18 -6.55 8.80
N GLU A 20 2.21 -5.39 9.44
CA GLU A 20 1.08 -4.85 10.18
C GLU A 20 0.78 -3.43 9.77
N VAL A 21 -0.51 -3.11 9.63
CA VAL A 21 -0.97 -1.75 9.40
C VAL A 21 -1.70 -1.25 10.64
N ASP A 22 -1.25 -0.14 11.20
CA ASP A 22 -1.88 0.50 12.35
C ASP A 22 -1.87 2.02 12.16
N ALA A 23 -2.31 2.76 13.17
CA ALA A 23 -2.39 4.21 13.09
C ALA A 23 -1.03 4.88 12.88
N SER A 24 0.06 4.24 13.35
CA SER A 24 1.38 4.85 13.26
C SER A 24 2.00 4.72 11.86
N ASN A 25 1.58 3.74 11.07
CA ASN A 25 2.16 3.51 9.76
C ASN A 25 1.17 3.59 8.59
N SER A 26 -0.13 3.81 8.87
CA SER A 26 -1.12 3.97 7.79
C SER A 26 -0.81 5.15 6.88
N VAL A 27 -0.16 6.18 7.40
CA VAL A 27 0.27 7.35 6.63
C VAL A 27 1.27 6.94 5.56
N ILE A 28 2.14 5.99 5.86
CA ILE A 28 3.15 5.50 4.90
C ILE A 28 2.45 4.87 3.70
N LEU A 29 1.41 4.08 3.95
CA LEU A 29 0.64 3.46 2.88
C LEU A 29 -0.08 4.52 2.04
N ASP A 30 -0.69 5.50 2.70
CA ASP A 30 -1.39 6.58 2.03
C ASP A 30 -0.44 7.39 1.14
N GLU A 31 0.74 7.69 1.64
CA GLU A 31 1.76 8.40 0.87
C GLU A 31 2.23 7.60 -0.33
N ALA A 32 2.39 6.29 -0.20
CA ALA A 32 2.80 5.43 -1.29
C ALA A 32 1.77 5.45 -2.43
N ILE A 33 0.49 5.35 -2.09
CA ILE A 33 -0.59 5.41 -3.06
C ILE A 33 -0.67 6.79 -3.72
N THR A 34 -0.58 7.85 -2.92
CA THR A 34 -0.62 9.22 -3.42
C THR A 34 0.52 9.49 -4.39
N LYS A 35 1.71 8.99 -4.10
CA LYS A 35 2.85 9.14 -4.98
C LYS A 35 2.62 8.49 -6.34
N LEU A 36 2.05 7.29 -6.36
CA LEU A 36 1.75 6.60 -7.61
C LEU A 36 0.72 7.37 -8.43
N VAL A 37 -0.31 7.88 -7.80
CA VAL A 37 -1.33 8.69 -8.47
C VAL A 37 -0.70 9.97 -9.03
N THR A 38 0.15 10.63 -8.26
CA THR A 38 0.84 11.84 -8.69
C THR A 38 1.76 11.57 -9.89
N ASP A 39 2.38 10.40 -9.92
CA ASP A 39 3.27 10.00 -11.02
C ASP A 39 2.49 9.57 -12.28
N GLY A 40 1.17 9.61 -12.24
CA GLY A 40 0.33 9.33 -13.40
C GLY A 40 -0.16 7.90 -13.51
N SER A 41 -0.06 7.12 -12.45
CA SER A 41 -0.58 5.76 -12.44
C SER A 41 -2.10 5.79 -12.63
N SER A 42 -2.61 5.04 -13.59
CA SER A 42 -4.04 4.95 -13.88
C SER A 42 -4.68 3.71 -13.25
N SER A 43 -3.89 2.76 -12.81
CA SER A 43 -4.41 1.54 -12.21
C SER A 43 -3.48 1.07 -11.11
N ILE A 44 -3.99 0.98 -9.90
CA ILE A 44 -3.24 0.58 -8.73
C ILE A 44 -3.96 -0.59 -8.06
N LEU A 45 -3.24 -1.70 -7.88
CA LEU A 45 -3.72 -2.86 -7.15
C LEU A 45 -2.99 -2.93 -5.82
N VAL A 46 -3.71 -3.21 -4.76
CA VAL A 46 -3.12 -3.38 -3.44
C VAL A 46 -3.27 -4.84 -3.04
N ASP A 47 -2.13 -5.51 -2.87
CA ASP A 47 -2.10 -6.90 -2.45
C ASP A 47 -1.73 -6.97 -0.98
N GLY A 48 -2.70 -7.32 -0.15
CA GLY A 48 -2.53 -7.43 1.29
C GLY A 48 -2.31 -8.86 1.78
N THR A 49 -1.99 -9.79 0.88
CA THR A 49 -1.81 -11.20 1.25
C THR A 49 -0.74 -11.39 2.33
N GLY A 50 0.28 -10.55 2.34
CA GLY A 50 1.35 -10.61 3.34
C GLY A 50 1.05 -9.89 4.64
N LEU A 51 -0.12 -9.27 4.77
CA LEU A 51 -0.49 -8.59 6.02
C LEU A 51 -0.88 -9.59 7.08
N GLU A 52 -0.35 -9.39 8.28
CA GLU A 52 -0.69 -10.21 9.44
C GLU A 52 -1.80 -9.56 10.26
N TYR A 53 -1.90 -8.23 10.18
CA TYR A 53 -2.83 -7.47 11.01
C TYR A 53 -3.13 -6.11 10.40
N ILE A 54 -4.40 -5.72 10.44
CA ILE A 54 -4.83 -4.36 10.10
C ILE A 54 -5.76 -3.89 11.22
N SER A 55 -5.38 -2.81 11.91
CA SER A 55 -6.24 -2.22 12.92
C SER A 55 -7.30 -1.35 12.26
N SER A 56 -8.39 -1.09 12.98
CA SER A 56 -9.44 -0.18 12.49
C SER A 56 -8.89 1.23 12.27
N ALA A 57 -7.90 1.64 13.06
CA ALA A 57 -7.24 2.92 12.87
C ALA A 57 -6.41 2.95 11.59
N GLY A 58 -5.84 1.81 11.19
CA GLY A 58 -5.11 1.70 9.93
C GLY A 58 -6.01 1.75 8.70
N LEU A 59 -7.28 1.43 8.86
CA LEU A 59 -8.25 1.47 7.77
C LEU A 59 -8.86 2.86 7.58
N GLY A 60 -8.77 3.66 8.60
CA GLY A 60 -9.29 5.03 8.57
C GLY A 60 -8.35 5.98 7.89
#